data_84578419164f9929e61ffde5cf8dd41d
#
_entry.id   84578419164f9929e61ffde5cf8dd41d
#
_cell.length_a   1.000
_cell.length_b   1.000
_cell.length_c   1.000
_cell.angle_alpha   90.00
_cell.angle_beta   90.00
_cell.angle_gamma   90.00
#
_symmetry.space_group_name_H-M   'P 1'
#
loop_
_entity.id
_entity.type
_entity.pdbx_description
1 polymer ?
#
loop_
_entity_poly.entity_id
_entity_poly.type
_entity_poly.pdbx_seq_one_letter_code
_entity_poly.pdbx_strand_id
1 'polypeptide(L)'
;MNIILPGDKDYESRPSVQRKSLRINLNENIYGTFVEIGAGQEVARNFYRVGAASGTIAKSMSAYDKSFSDSIYGKEDNGRYVTQNRLDKMLDHEMDLLEKRISRDKNPDKFFFVYANTVATIDFAKKFKGHGWMGIKFQTNPNDEYSEIKLHLRFRQNEAKLQQESLGIMGVNLIYGAFYKHNEPLKLMKYLSDHLDDQSIEIDTINFSGPLFKGVDNRLISLELVRLGMTDAVIFDENGTNVLPAQVLYKKNILTLRGSYRPITKVNEEMFKKSLEAFLKEKKVKEENTIVVFEITLSNLRSTGDIDDSDY
;
A
#
# COMPACT_ATOMS: atom_id res chain seq x y z
N MET A 1 -12.88 -18.62 16.64
CA MET A 1 -14.33 -18.47 16.88
C MET A 1 -14.74 -17.10 16.33
N ASN A 2 -15.54 -17.03 15.26
CA ASN A 2 -15.97 -15.72 14.71
C ASN A 2 -16.98 -15.09 15.67
N ILE A 3 -16.61 -14.02 16.34
CA ILE A 3 -17.54 -13.25 17.17
C ILE A 3 -18.51 -12.53 16.23
N ILE A 4 -19.76 -13.01 16.21
CA ILE A 4 -20.87 -12.33 15.51
C ILE A 4 -21.38 -11.24 16.47
N LEU A 5 -21.17 -9.98 16.13
CA LEU A 5 -21.73 -8.86 16.88
C LEU A 5 -23.26 -8.78 16.65
N PRO A 6 -24.06 -8.43 17.68
CA PRO A 6 -25.49 -8.25 17.52
C PRO A 6 -25.75 -7.21 16.40
N GLY A 7 -26.45 -7.62 15.34
CA GLY A 7 -26.75 -6.76 14.18
C GLY A 7 -25.95 -7.06 12.90
N ASP A 8 -24.95 -7.95 12.94
CA ASP A 8 -24.26 -8.45 11.74
C ASP A 8 -25.13 -9.48 10.99
N LYS A 9 -26.27 -9.06 10.46
CA LYS A 9 -27.12 -9.93 9.63
C LYS A 9 -26.67 -10.02 8.17
N ASP A 10 -25.78 -9.12 7.74
CA ASP A 10 -25.28 -9.10 6.36
C ASP A 10 -23.76 -9.06 6.32
N TYR A 11 -23.17 -10.17 5.96
CA TYR A 11 -21.75 -10.31 5.59
C TYR A 11 -21.38 -9.44 4.36
N GLU A 12 -22.35 -8.87 3.68
CA GLU A 12 -22.22 -7.98 2.53
C GLU A 12 -22.38 -6.49 2.87
N SER A 13 -22.86 -6.13 4.05
CA SER A 13 -22.91 -4.73 4.45
C SER A 13 -21.50 -4.22 4.76
N ARG A 14 -21.17 -3.03 4.28
CA ARG A 14 -19.89 -2.35 4.58
C ARG A 14 -19.90 -1.89 6.05
N PRO A 15 -19.25 -2.59 6.99
CA PRO A 15 -19.28 -2.19 8.40
C PRO A 15 -18.56 -0.85 8.56
N SER A 16 -19.07 -0.01 9.46
CA SER A 16 -18.45 1.28 9.75
C SER A 16 -17.01 1.12 10.28
N VAL A 17 -16.21 2.18 10.18
CA VAL A 17 -14.83 2.19 10.70
C VAL A 17 -14.79 1.77 12.17
N GLN A 18 -15.74 2.26 12.99
CA GLN A 18 -15.86 1.90 14.40
C GLN A 18 -16.18 0.40 14.59
N ARG A 19 -17.07 -0.17 13.79
CA ARG A 19 -17.37 -1.61 13.84
C ARG A 19 -16.18 -2.47 13.44
N LYS A 20 -15.45 -2.07 12.40
CA LYS A 20 -14.23 -2.75 11.95
C LYS A 20 -13.19 -2.78 13.07
N SER A 21 -12.90 -1.62 13.68
CA SER A 21 -11.96 -1.50 14.80
C SER A 21 -12.41 -2.31 16.03
N LEU A 22 -13.68 -2.21 16.40
CA LEU A 22 -14.23 -2.95 17.55
C LEU A 22 -14.15 -4.46 17.32
N ARG A 23 -14.46 -4.94 16.12
CA ARG A 23 -14.39 -6.38 15.80
C ARG A 23 -12.96 -6.93 15.93
N ILE A 24 -11.95 -6.15 15.53
CA ILE A 24 -10.55 -6.51 15.77
C ILE A 24 -10.25 -6.54 17.26
N ASN A 25 -10.63 -5.50 18.02
CA ASN A 25 -10.37 -5.42 19.44
C ASN A 25 -11.05 -6.52 20.28
N LEU A 26 -12.21 -7.00 19.83
CA LEU A 26 -12.94 -8.08 20.52
C LEU A 26 -12.45 -9.48 20.15
N ASN A 27 -11.54 -9.60 19.18
CA ASN A 27 -10.96 -10.88 18.83
C ASN A 27 -9.75 -11.15 19.74
N GLU A 28 -9.96 -11.99 20.75
CA GLU A 28 -8.95 -12.30 21.76
C GLU A 28 -7.66 -12.92 21.20
N ASN A 29 -7.71 -13.46 19.98
CA ASN A 29 -6.55 -14.10 19.36
C ASN A 29 -5.66 -13.08 18.61
N ILE A 30 -6.17 -11.93 18.21
CA ILE A 30 -5.41 -10.89 17.50
C ILE A 30 -4.63 -10.07 18.51
N TYR A 31 -3.30 -9.97 18.31
CA TYR A 31 -2.45 -9.20 19.20
C TYR A 31 -1.30 -8.54 18.44
N GLY A 32 -1.11 -7.24 18.58
CA GLY A 32 -0.09 -6.60 17.78
C GLY A 32 0.28 -5.18 18.17
N THR A 33 1.13 -4.60 17.34
CA THR A 33 1.75 -3.30 17.54
C THR A 33 1.36 -2.34 16.42
N PHE A 34 1.17 -1.07 16.79
CA PHE A 34 1.02 0.06 15.87
C PHE A 34 2.26 0.93 15.93
N VAL A 35 2.83 1.22 14.77
CA VAL A 35 4.00 2.08 14.64
C VAL A 35 3.79 3.10 13.53
N GLU A 36 3.93 4.37 13.88
CA GLU A 36 3.56 5.46 13.00
C GLU A 36 4.66 6.52 12.97
N ILE A 37 5.19 6.82 11.79
CA ILE A 37 6.15 7.90 11.58
C ILE A 37 5.45 9.04 10.82
N GLY A 38 5.58 10.25 11.34
CA GLY A 38 4.95 11.43 10.77
C GLY A 38 3.48 11.55 11.18
N ALA A 39 2.57 11.73 10.24
CA ALA A 39 1.19 12.15 10.49
C ALA A 39 0.16 11.00 10.52
N GLY A 40 0.56 9.80 10.92
CA GLY A 40 -0.25 8.59 10.80
C GLY A 40 -1.08 8.17 12.02
N GLN A 41 -1.14 8.97 13.10
CA GLN A 41 -1.65 8.58 14.43
C GLN A 41 -3.15 8.27 14.48
N GLU A 42 -3.92 8.67 13.48
CA GLU A 42 -5.37 8.45 13.45
C GLU A 42 -5.74 6.97 13.30
N VAL A 43 -4.83 6.11 12.83
CA VAL A 43 -5.11 4.68 12.72
C VAL A 43 -5.25 4.07 14.11
N ALA A 44 -4.22 4.14 14.95
CA ALA A 44 -4.28 3.65 16.33
C ALA A 44 -5.40 4.31 17.14
N ARG A 45 -5.64 5.60 16.91
CA ARG A 45 -6.71 6.34 17.57
C ARG A 45 -8.09 5.74 17.31
N ASN A 46 -8.38 5.28 16.10
CA ASN A 46 -9.65 4.63 15.79
C ASN A 46 -9.89 3.37 16.62
N PHE A 47 -8.85 2.58 16.90
CA PHE A 47 -8.94 1.39 17.76
C PHE A 47 -9.12 1.75 19.24
N TYR A 48 -8.43 2.78 19.73
CA TYR A 48 -8.60 3.22 21.12
C TYR A 48 -9.99 3.80 21.39
N ARG A 49 -10.55 4.52 20.43
CA ARG A 49 -11.86 5.21 20.60
C ARG A 49 -13.04 4.25 20.77
N VAL A 50 -12.96 3.04 20.21
CA VAL A 50 -14.06 2.07 20.30
C VAL A 50 -13.97 1.19 21.54
N GLY A 51 -12.89 1.25 22.31
CA GLY A 51 -12.68 0.46 23.50
C GLY A 51 -12.20 -0.95 23.24
N ALA A 52 -12.08 -1.76 24.28
CA ALA A 52 -11.62 -3.16 24.28
C ALA A 52 -10.22 -3.37 23.66
N ALA A 53 -9.40 -2.32 23.55
CA ALA A 53 -8.10 -2.37 22.90
C ALA A 53 -7.00 -3.07 23.73
N SER A 54 -7.16 -3.19 25.05
CA SER A 54 -6.13 -3.69 25.96
C SER A 54 -5.74 -5.15 25.72
N GLY A 55 -6.63 -5.95 25.16
CA GLY A 55 -6.36 -7.35 24.82
C GLY A 55 -5.75 -7.56 23.44
N THR A 56 -5.71 -6.51 22.62
CA THR A 56 -5.32 -6.56 21.19
C THR A 56 -4.08 -5.73 20.88
N ILE A 57 -3.98 -4.52 21.47
CA ILE A 57 -2.89 -3.60 21.17
C ILE A 57 -1.80 -3.74 22.25
N ALA A 58 -0.68 -4.36 21.88
CA ALA A 58 0.49 -4.47 22.72
C ALA A 58 1.15 -3.10 22.97
N LYS A 59 1.27 -2.33 21.90
CA LYS A 59 1.96 -1.04 21.88
C LYS A 59 1.45 -0.19 20.71
N SER A 60 1.38 1.12 20.94
CA SER A 60 1.29 2.11 19.89
C SER A 60 2.40 3.12 20.08
N MET A 61 3.17 3.40 19.05
CA MET A 61 4.29 4.33 19.10
C MET A 61 4.29 5.24 17.86
N SER A 62 4.57 6.53 18.10
CA SER A 62 4.76 7.51 17.05
C SER A 62 6.15 8.12 17.18
N ALA A 63 7.05 7.82 16.24
CA ALA A 63 8.38 8.41 16.15
C ALA A 63 8.36 9.60 15.18
N TYR A 64 8.25 10.81 15.72
CA TYR A 64 8.08 12.02 14.91
C TYR A 64 9.41 12.70 14.57
N ASP A 65 10.40 12.65 15.47
CA ASP A 65 11.74 13.21 15.24
C ASP A 65 12.62 12.25 14.43
N LYS A 66 13.37 12.82 13.47
CA LYS A 66 14.25 12.04 12.59
C LYS A 66 15.34 11.31 13.35
N SER A 67 16.03 12.00 14.28
CA SER A 67 17.15 11.42 15.01
C SER A 67 16.67 10.30 15.91
N PHE A 68 15.50 10.48 16.53
CA PHE A 68 14.86 9.44 17.32
C PHE A 68 14.46 8.23 16.46
N SER A 69 13.85 8.47 15.31
CA SER A 69 13.50 7.41 14.35
C SER A 69 14.73 6.66 13.84
N ASP A 70 15.84 7.38 13.58
CA ASP A 70 17.11 6.80 13.15
C ASP A 70 17.74 5.93 14.22
N SER A 71 17.59 6.28 15.50
CA SER A 71 18.10 5.47 16.60
C SER A 71 17.40 4.11 16.76
N ILE A 72 16.17 4.00 16.26
CA ILE A 72 15.38 2.76 16.31
C ILE A 72 15.55 1.94 15.02
N TYR A 73 15.36 2.57 13.85
CA TYR A 73 15.26 1.88 12.56
C TYR A 73 16.48 2.04 11.65
N GLY A 74 17.50 2.75 12.13
CA GLY A 74 18.68 3.10 11.33
C GLY A 74 18.42 4.27 10.38
N LYS A 75 19.50 4.85 9.89
CA LYS A 75 19.47 6.01 8.99
C LYS A 75 19.07 5.59 7.57
N GLU A 76 18.41 6.49 6.85
CA GLU A 76 18.13 6.34 5.42
C GLU A 76 19.23 7.05 4.60
N ASP A 77 19.83 6.34 3.65
CA ASP A 77 20.98 6.81 2.86
C ASP A 77 20.69 8.09 2.08
N ASN A 78 19.46 8.23 1.58
CA ASN A 78 19.02 9.39 0.80
C ASN A 78 18.35 10.49 1.66
N GLY A 79 18.28 10.31 2.98
CA GLY A 79 17.62 11.22 3.92
C GLY A 79 16.10 11.32 3.73
N ARG A 80 15.49 10.42 2.97
CA ARG A 80 14.03 10.36 2.76
C ARG A 80 13.44 9.28 3.66
N TYR A 81 12.41 9.63 4.42
CA TYR A 81 11.81 8.76 5.43
C TYR A 81 10.43 8.21 5.03
N VAL A 82 9.79 8.80 4.04
CA VAL A 82 8.55 8.28 3.46
C VAL A 82 8.92 7.37 2.29
N THR A 83 9.37 6.16 2.62
CA THR A 83 9.86 5.16 1.66
C THR A 83 9.39 3.77 2.03
N GLN A 84 9.35 2.86 1.06
CA GLN A 84 9.08 1.45 1.30
C GLN A 84 10.15 0.84 2.22
N ASN A 85 11.42 1.14 1.99
CA ASN A 85 12.52 0.65 2.83
C ASN A 85 12.34 1.01 4.31
N ARG A 86 11.88 2.24 4.60
CA ARG A 86 11.58 2.64 5.98
C ARG A 86 10.42 1.82 6.54
N LEU A 87 9.36 1.63 5.76
CA LEU A 87 8.23 0.79 6.16
C LEU A 87 8.67 -0.63 6.48
N ASP A 88 9.49 -1.24 5.61
CA ASP A 88 9.99 -2.61 5.79
C ASP A 88 10.79 -2.75 7.10
N LYS A 89 11.74 -1.83 7.34
CA LYS A 89 12.50 -1.77 8.60
C LYS A 89 11.59 -1.64 9.84
N MET A 90 10.51 -0.87 9.75
CA MET A 90 9.56 -0.72 10.86
C MET A 90 8.80 -2.01 11.11
N LEU A 91 8.26 -2.65 10.06
CA LEU A 91 7.52 -3.90 10.17
C LEU A 91 8.39 -5.02 10.77
N ASP A 92 9.61 -5.17 10.29
CA ASP A 92 10.54 -6.22 10.75
C ASP A 92 10.98 -5.98 12.18
N HIS A 93 11.48 -4.78 12.48
CA HIS A 93 11.95 -4.44 13.82
C HIS A 93 10.86 -4.62 14.89
N GLU A 94 9.66 -4.15 14.62
CA GLU A 94 8.56 -4.22 15.58
C GLU A 94 7.99 -5.63 15.73
N MET A 95 8.04 -6.44 14.70
CA MET A 95 7.66 -7.85 14.79
C MET A 95 8.70 -8.62 15.62
N ASP A 96 9.98 -8.43 15.37
CA ASP A 96 11.08 -9.01 16.16
C ASP A 96 10.97 -8.62 17.63
N LEU A 97 10.63 -7.36 17.90
CA LEU A 97 10.46 -6.86 19.26
C LEU A 97 9.25 -7.50 19.94
N LEU A 98 8.14 -7.65 19.23
CA LEU A 98 6.92 -8.28 19.74
C LEU A 98 7.19 -9.76 20.09
N GLU A 99 7.82 -10.51 19.17
CA GLU A 99 8.20 -11.91 19.39
C GLU A 99 9.14 -12.12 20.58
N LYS A 100 10.11 -11.22 20.76
CA LYS A 100 11.04 -11.26 21.90
C LYS A 100 10.39 -10.95 23.24
N ARG A 101 9.33 -10.14 23.24
CA ARG A 101 8.68 -9.65 24.46
C ARG A 101 7.52 -10.51 24.93
N ILE A 102 6.80 -11.12 24.00
CA ILE A 102 5.60 -11.90 24.27
C ILE A 102 5.89 -13.38 24.05
N SER A 103 5.94 -14.14 25.14
CA SER A 103 6.16 -15.58 25.10
C SER A 103 5.00 -16.30 24.39
N ARG A 104 5.30 -17.07 23.38
CA ARG A 104 4.35 -17.92 22.66
C ARG A 104 3.77 -19.00 23.59
N ASP A 105 4.58 -19.57 24.49
CA ASP A 105 4.11 -20.59 25.44
C ASP A 105 3.01 -20.09 26.38
N LYS A 106 3.09 -18.79 26.73
CA LYS A 106 2.06 -18.14 27.57
C LYS A 106 0.88 -17.61 26.77
N ASN A 107 1.01 -17.54 25.46
CA ASN A 107 0.02 -16.98 24.53
C ASN A 107 -0.13 -17.87 23.29
N PRO A 108 -0.47 -19.18 23.48
CA PRO A 108 -0.45 -20.16 22.39
C PRO A 108 -1.49 -19.88 21.31
N ASP A 109 -2.58 -19.21 21.67
CA ASP A 109 -3.71 -18.92 20.76
C ASP A 109 -3.58 -17.56 20.07
N LYS A 110 -2.54 -16.78 20.40
CA LYS A 110 -2.34 -15.44 19.80
C LYS A 110 -1.67 -15.57 18.43
N PHE A 111 -2.18 -14.85 17.46
CA PHE A 111 -1.48 -14.56 16.22
C PHE A 111 -1.14 -13.08 16.17
N PHE A 112 0.10 -12.81 15.77
CA PHE A 112 0.68 -11.49 15.88
C PHE A 112 0.52 -10.68 14.62
N PHE A 113 0.45 -9.37 14.81
CA PHE A 113 0.55 -8.41 13.70
C PHE A 113 1.36 -7.17 14.09
N VAL A 114 1.94 -6.55 13.09
CA VAL A 114 2.48 -5.19 13.16
C VAL A 114 1.83 -4.39 12.04
N TYR A 115 1.20 -3.30 12.42
CA TYR A 115 0.80 -2.26 11.48
C TYR A 115 1.80 -1.12 11.55
N ALA A 116 2.30 -0.69 10.40
CA ALA A 116 3.23 0.43 10.31
C ALA A 116 2.81 1.41 9.20
N ASN A 117 3.10 2.68 9.43
CA ASN A 117 3.03 3.70 8.39
C ASN A 117 4.15 4.74 8.52
N THR A 118 4.55 5.31 7.39
CA THR A 118 5.42 6.48 7.32
C THR A 118 4.81 7.46 6.34
N VAL A 119 4.39 8.64 6.84
CA VAL A 119 3.50 9.55 6.15
C VAL A 119 3.92 11.00 6.31
N ALA A 120 3.93 11.72 5.19
CA ALA A 120 3.98 13.17 5.17
C ALA A 120 2.65 13.71 4.62
N THR A 121 1.98 14.54 5.38
CA THR A 121 0.81 15.30 4.90
C THR A 121 1.26 16.53 4.11
N ILE A 122 0.29 17.21 3.50
CA ILE A 122 0.53 18.48 2.83
C ILE A 122 1.24 19.46 3.78
N ASP A 123 2.26 20.15 3.26
CA ASP A 123 2.99 21.14 4.03
C ASP A 123 2.17 22.44 4.24
N PHE A 124 2.58 23.27 5.20
CA PHE A 124 1.90 24.52 5.51
C PHE A 124 1.81 25.45 4.30
N ALA A 125 2.85 25.46 3.46
CA ALA A 125 2.89 26.28 2.24
C ALA A 125 2.08 25.69 1.07
N LYS A 126 1.49 24.51 1.22
CA LYS A 126 0.74 23.74 0.21
C LYS A 126 1.52 23.49 -1.10
N LYS A 127 2.85 23.46 -1.00
CA LYS A 127 3.76 23.24 -2.14
C LYS A 127 3.95 21.75 -2.45
N PHE A 128 3.92 20.91 -1.43
CA PHE A 128 4.09 19.48 -1.55
C PHE A 128 2.77 18.78 -1.22
N LYS A 129 2.32 17.91 -2.13
CA LYS A 129 1.18 17.04 -1.85
C LYS A 129 1.62 15.94 -0.89
N GLY A 130 0.77 15.62 0.08
CA GLY A 130 1.03 14.56 1.04
C GLY A 130 1.03 13.18 0.37
N HIS A 131 1.86 12.28 0.91
CA HIS A 131 1.94 10.89 0.51
C HIS A 131 2.44 10.01 1.65
N GLY A 132 2.27 8.71 1.53
CA GLY A 132 2.71 7.79 2.57
C GLY A 132 2.83 6.35 2.11
N TRP A 133 3.59 5.61 2.87
CA TRP A 133 3.61 4.15 2.84
C TRP A 133 2.92 3.61 4.06
N MET A 134 2.11 2.58 3.90
CA MET A 134 1.54 1.82 5.01
C MET A 134 1.58 0.33 4.72
N GLY A 135 1.63 -0.46 5.77
CA GLY A 135 1.63 -1.91 5.64
C GLY A 135 1.24 -2.62 6.92
N ILE A 136 0.93 -3.88 6.75
CA ILE A 136 0.68 -4.82 7.82
C ILE A 136 1.47 -6.10 7.58
N LYS A 137 2.18 -6.57 8.60
CA LYS A 137 2.81 -7.89 8.70
C LYS A 137 2.03 -8.70 9.71
N PHE A 138 1.50 -9.86 9.34
CA PHE A 138 0.51 -10.55 10.17
C PHE A 138 0.48 -12.06 9.96
N GLN A 139 -0.11 -12.75 10.92
CA GLN A 139 -0.47 -14.16 10.88
C GLN A 139 -2.00 -14.30 10.94
N THR A 140 -2.52 -15.43 10.49
CA THR A 140 -3.94 -15.78 10.62
C THR A 140 -4.18 -16.95 11.58
N ASN A 141 -3.12 -17.69 11.91
CA ASN A 141 -3.09 -18.68 12.97
C ASN A 141 -1.81 -18.54 13.79
N PRO A 142 -1.80 -19.02 15.04
CA PRO A 142 -0.59 -19.04 15.85
C PRO A 142 0.53 -19.82 15.16
N ASN A 143 1.76 -19.29 15.22
CA ASN A 143 2.96 -19.89 14.66
C ASN A 143 3.02 -20.06 13.13
N ASP A 144 2.04 -19.55 12.38
CA ASP A 144 2.16 -19.42 10.93
C ASP A 144 3.32 -18.49 10.55
N GLU A 145 3.90 -18.70 9.36
CA GLU A 145 4.77 -17.71 8.74
C GLU A 145 4.01 -16.41 8.45
N TYR A 146 4.71 -15.29 8.52
CA TYR A 146 4.10 -13.98 8.29
C TYR A 146 3.80 -13.71 6.83
N SER A 147 2.67 -13.08 6.59
CA SER A 147 2.32 -12.47 5.31
C SER A 147 2.24 -10.96 5.46
N GLU A 148 2.40 -10.26 4.34
CA GLU A 148 2.44 -8.80 4.34
C GLU A 148 1.55 -8.24 3.24
N ILE A 149 0.94 -7.10 3.55
CA ILE A 149 0.30 -6.22 2.59
C ILE A 149 0.92 -4.85 2.77
N LYS A 150 1.53 -4.32 1.71
CA LYS A 150 2.18 -2.99 1.70
C LYS A 150 1.60 -2.17 0.57
N LEU A 151 1.32 -0.89 0.82
CA LEU A 151 0.82 0.02 -0.19
C LEU A 151 1.41 1.43 -0.05
N HIS A 152 1.51 2.10 -1.18
CA HIS A 152 1.80 3.53 -1.24
C HIS A 152 0.54 4.29 -1.61
N LEU A 153 0.37 5.45 -0.99
CA LEU A 153 -0.77 6.32 -1.21
C LEU A 153 -0.36 7.77 -1.41
N ARG A 154 -1.18 8.50 -2.13
CA ARG A 154 -1.08 9.94 -2.31
C ARG A 154 -2.40 10.60 -1.92
N PHE A 155 -2.31 11.69 -1.16
CA PHE A 155 -3.50 12.43 -0.79
C PHE A 155 -3.93 13.38 -1.91
N ARG A 156 -5.21 13.37 -2.21
CA ARG A 156 -5.82 14.31 -3.17
C ARG A 156 -6.41 15.53 -2.47
N GLN A 157 -6.70 15.43 -1.17
CA GLN A 157 -7.21 16.50 -0.32
C GLN A 157 -6.15 17.59 -0.07
N ASN A 158 -6.60 18.84 0.16
CA ASN A 158 -5.73 20.00 0.34
C ASN A 158 -5.62 20.49 1.80
N GLU A 159 -5.97 19.64 2.76
CA GLU A 159 -5.92 19.93 4.19
C GLU A 159 -5.28 18.77 4.97
N ALA A 160 -4.28 19.08 5.79
CA ALA A 160 -3.55 18.07 6.57
C ALA A 160 -4.47 17.25 7.49
N LYS A 161 -5.46 17.90 8.10
CA LYS A 161 -6.44 17.22 8.96
C LYS A 161 -7.24 16.16 8.20
N LEU A 162 -7.78 16.51 7.03
CA LEU A 162 -8.56 15.59 6.20
C LEU A 162 -7.69 14.43 5.70
N GLN A 163 -6.43 14.71 5.36
CA GLN A 163 -5.47 13.68 4.97
C GLN A 163 -5.21 12.68 6.11
N GLN A 164 -5.06 13.16 7.35
CA GLN A 164 -4.87 12.30 8.52
C GLN A 164 -6.12 11.45 8.81
N GLU A 165 -7.32 12.07 8.76
CA GLU A 165 -8.59 11.36 8.95
C GLU A 165 -8.79 10.25 7.90
N SER A 166 -8.54 10.55 6.62
CA SER A 166 -8.62 9.57 5.53
C SER A 166 -7.60 8.44 5.68
N LEU A 167 -6.37 8.75 6.11
CA LEU A 167 -5.36 7.75 6.42
C LEU A 167 -5.81 6.83 7.57
N GLY A 168 -6.43 7.41 8.61
CA GLY A 168 -6.98 6.68 9.73
C GLY A 168 -8.03 5.65 9.30
N ILE A 169 -8.93 6.04 8.42
CA ILE A 169 -9.95 5.15 7.83
C ILE A 169 -9.30 4.04 7.01
N MET A 170 -8.37 4.39 6.11
CA MET A 170 -7.69 3.42 5.26
C MET A 170 -6.87 2.41 6.06
N GLY A 171 -6.16 2.84 7.10
CA GLY A 171 -5.41 1.95 7.99
C GLY A 171 -6.31 0.94 8.71
N VAL A 172 -7.47 1.37 9.19
CA VAL A 172 -8.48 0.45 9.75
C VAL A 172 -8.98 -0.54 8.69
N ASN A 173 -9.25 -0.07 7.47
CA ASN A 173 -9.69 -0.92 6.37
C ASN A 173 -8.62 -1.96 6.01
N LEU A 174 -7.34 -1.57 5.98
CA LEU A 174 -6.22 -2.46 5.71
C LEU A 174 -6.11 -3.57 6.78
N ILE A 175 -6.13 -3.19 8.07
CA ILE A 175 -6.04 -4.15 9.18
C ILE A 175 -7.24 -5.09 9.17
N TYR A 176 -8.44 -4.55 9.02
CA TYR A 176 -9.65 -5.37 8.91
C TYR A 176 -9.61 -6.30 7.70
N GLY A 177 -9.15 -5.80 6.55
CA GLY A 177 -8.99 -6.57 5.32
C GLY A 177 -8.00 -7.72 5.49
N ALA A 178 -6.87 -7.49 6.13
CA ALA A 178 -5.86 -8.50 6.41
C ALA A 178 -6.43 -9.68 7.21
N PHE A 179 -7.24 -9.44 8.24
CA PHE A 179 -7.79 -10.51 9.06
C PHE A 179 -9.07 -11.15 8.51
N TYR A 180 -9.90 -10.40 7.80
CA TYR A 180 -11.24 -10.89 7.42
C TYR A 180 -11.49 -10.98 5.90
N LYS A 181 -10.55 -10.54 5.06
CA LYS A 181 -10.71 -10.50 3.60
C LYS A 181 -9.49 -10.97 2.81
N HIS A 182 -8.43 -11.44 3.47
CA HIS A 182 -7.17 -11.85 2.83
C HIS A 182 -7.33 -12.96 1.80
N ASN A 183 -8.34 -13.83 1.93
CA ASN A 183 -8.61 -14.92 0.98
C ASN A 183 -9.08 -14.42 -0.40
N GLU A 184 -9.47 -13.15 -0.51
CA GLU A 184 -9.99 -12.52 -1.74
C GLU A 184 -9.31 -11.17 -1.97
N PRO A 185 -8.01 -11.15 -2.40
CA PRO A 185 -7.22 -9.92 -2.53
C PRO A 185 -7.88 -8.83 -3.38
N LEU A 186 -8.55 -9.20 -4.47
CA LEU A 186 -9.30 -8.25 -5.31
C LEU A 186 -10.48 -7.59 -4.59
N LYS A 187 -11.17 -8.34 -3.73
CA LYS A 187 -12.23 -7.76 -2.89
C LYS A 187 -11.63 -6.93 -1.77
N LEU A 188 -10.50 -7.36 -1.17
CA LEU A 188 -9.79 -6.59 -0.16
C LEU A 188 -9.43 -5.19 -0.69
N MET A 189 -8.94 -5.09 -1.92
CA MET A 189 -8.65 -3.79 -2.53
C MET A 189 -9.85 -2.85 -2.55
N LYS A 190 -11.04 -3.34 -2.92
CA LYS A 190 -12.27 -2.54 -2.87
C LYS A 190 -12.61 -2.08 -1.45
N TYR A 191 -12.34 -2.92 -0.44
CA TYR A 191 -12.56 -2.58 0.96
C TYR A 191 -11.61 -1.50 1.49
N LEU A 192 -10.44 -1.30 0.87
CA LEU A 192 -9.51 -0.25 1.29
C LEU A 192 -10.15 1.14 1.20
N SER A 193 -10.97 1.38 0.20
CA SER A 193 -11.68 2.67 0.00
C SER A 193 -13.01 2.79 0.75
N ASP A 194 -13.41 1.79 1.56
CA ASP A 194 -14.65 1.87 2.32
C ASP A 194 -14.69 3.11 3.22
N HIS A 195 -15.80 3.85 3.17
CA HIS A 195 -16.01 5.09 3.93
C HIS A 195 -15.02 6.22 3.62
N LEU A 196 -14.31 6.13 2.49
CA LEU A 196 -13.53 7.21 1.91
C LEU A 196 -14.27 7.80 0.72
N ASP A 197 -14.11 9.09 0.54
CA ASP A 197 -14.50 9.78 -0.68
C ASP A 197 -13.49 9.44 -1.79
N ASP A 198 -13.96 9.22 -3.01
CA ASP A 198 -13.12 8.90 -4.18
C ASP A 198 -12.02 9.94 -4.45
N GLN A 199 -12.22 11.17 -3.96
CA GLN A 199 -11.24 12.25 -4.06
C GLN A 199 -10.30 12.35 -2.84
N SER A 200 -10.34 11.41 -1.90
CA SER A 200 -9.52 11.50 -0.68
C SER A 200 -8.10 11.00 -0.90
N ILE A 201 -7.96 9.80 -1.41
CA ILE A 201 -6.70 9.06 -1.52
C ILE A 201 -6.59 8.37 -2.88
N GLU A 202 -5.41 8.42 -3.45
CA GLU A 202 -4.97 7.60 -4.58
C GLU A 202 -4.06 6.49 -4.06
N ILE A 203 -4.30 5.24 -4.46
CA ILE A 203 -3.40 4.12 -4.19
C ILE A 203 -2.68 3.80 -5.50
N ASP A 204 -1.40 4.12 -5.60
CA ASP A 204 -0.62 3.95 -6.82
C ASP A 204 0.23 2.68 -6.84
N THR A 205 0.41 2.03 -5.70
CA THR A 205 0.95 0.67 -5.65
C THR A 205 0.42 -0.09 -4.44
N ILE A 206 0.23 -1.39 -4.59
CA ILE A 206 -0.06 -2.35 -3.52
C ILE A 206 0.66 -3.66 -3.83
N ASN A 207 1.23 -4.27 -2.80
CA ASN A 207 1.96 -5.53 -2.90
C ASN A 207 1.50 -6.49 -1.81
N PHE A 208 1.24 -7.72 -2.21
CA PHE A 208 0.90 -8.86 -1.35
C PHE A 208 2.05 -9.85 -1.36
N SER A 209 2.52 -10.27 -0.19
CA SER A 209 3.62 -11.23 -0.06
C SER A 209 3.45 -12.17 1.12
N GLY A 210 4.19 -13.27 1.11
CA GLY A 210 4.12 -14.31 2.15
C GLY A 210 3.18 -15.45 1.82
N PRO A 211 3.06 -16.43 2.74
CA PRO A 211 2.38 -17.70 2.48
C PRO A 211 0.92 -17.59 2.08
N LEU A 212 0.19 -16.64 2.67
CA LEU A 212 -1.24 -16.42 2.35
C LEU A 212 -1.47 -15.95 0.91
N PHE A 213 -0.42 -15.38 0.28
CA PHE A 213 -0.52 -14.72 -1.02
C PHE A 213 0.34 -15.37 -2.10
N LYS A 214 0.77 -16.64 -1.93
CA LYS A 214 1.61 -17.36 -2.90
C LYS A 214 1.05 -17.43 -4.32
N GLY A 215 -0.28 -17.38 -4.46
CA GLY A 215 -0.97 -17.40 -5.77
C GLY A 215 -1.35 -16.01 -6.30
N VAL A 216 -0.92 -14.93 -5.65
CA VAL A 216 -1.29 -13.58 -6.04
C VAL A 216 -0.25 -13.02 -7.02
N ASP A 217 -0.68 -12.68 -8.22
CA ASP A 217 0.15 -11.93 -9.17
C ASP A 217 -0.03 -10.41 -8.91
N ASN A 218 1.00 -9.79 -8.34
CA ASN A 218 0.98 -8.37 -8.02
C ASN A 218 0.90 -7.45 -9.25
N ARG A 219 1.21 -7.95 -10.46
CA ARG A 219 1.02 -7.19 -11.71
C ARG A 219 -0.47 -7.03 -12.00
N LEU A 220 -1.23 -8.13 -11.91
CA LEU A 220 -2.69 -8.11 -12.09
C LEU A 220 -3.37 -7.26 -11.02
N ILE A 221 -2.90 -7.35 -9.78
CA ILE A 221 -3.37 -6.49 -8.68
C ILE A 221 -3.13 -5.01 -9.03
N SER A 222 -1.98 -4.66 -9.58
CA SER A 222 -1.65 -3.29 -9.97
C SER A 222 -2.54 -2.77 -11.12
N LEU A 223 -2.83 -3.63 -12.11
CA LEU A 223 -3.78 -3.31 -13.19
C LEU A 223 -5.21 -3.10 -12.66
N GLU A 224 -5.59 -3.88 -11.64
CA GLU A 224 -6.88 -3.73 -10.99
C GLU A 224 -7.03 -2.37 -10.27
N LEU A 225 -5.93 -1.79 -9.72
CA LEU A 225 -5.97 -0.43 -9.18
C LEU A 225 -6.45 0.58 -10.23
N VAL A 226 -5.94 0.47 -11.46
CA VAL A 226 -6.35 1.33 -12.58
C VAL A 226 -7.81 1.04 -12.97
N ARG A 227 -8.20 -0.23 -13.05
CA ARG A 227 -9.56 -0.64 -13.40
C ARG A 227 -10.59 -0.13 -12.39
N LEU A 228 -10.24 -0.08 -11.13
CA LEU A 228 -11.09 0.43 -10.04
C LEU A 228 -11.07 1.96 -9.90
N GLY A 229 -10.23 2.66 -10.69
CA GLY A 229 -10.07 4.12 -10.59
C GLY A 229 -9.33 4.58 -9.32
N MET A 230 -8.63 3.67 -8.65
CA MET A 230 -7.83 3.98 -7.46
C MET A 230 -6.56 4.75 -7.81
N THR A 231 -6.07 4.59 -9.03
CA THR A 231 -5.02 5.40 -9.67
C THR A 231 -5.28 5.51 -11.17
N ASP A 232 -4.69 6.50 -11.82
CA ASP A 232 -4.84 6.71 -13.26
C ASP A 232 -3.91 5.80 -14.08
N ALA A 233 -2.76 5.42 -13.54
CA ALA A 233 -1.77 4.60 -14.23
C ALA A 233 -0.86 3.86 -13.25
N VAL A 234 -0.30 2.75 -13.71
CA VAL A 234 0.77 2.00 -13.04
C VAL A 234 1.95 1.84 -14.00
N ILE A 235 3.16 1.77 -13.46
CA ILE A 235 4.39 1.56 -14.24
C ILE A 235 5.05 0.28 -13.76
N PHE A 236 5.47 -0.54 -14.71
CA PHE A 236 6.27 -1.73 -14.44
C PHE A 236 7.70 -1.53 -14.97
N ASP A 237 8.67 -2.03 -14.23
CA ASP A 237 10.04 -2.17 -14.72
C ASP A 237 10.18 -3.37 -15.68
N GLU A 238 11.40 -3.61 -16.18
CA GLU A 238 11.71 -4.73 -17.07
C GLU A 238 11.50 -6.11 -16.45
N ASN A 239 11.37 -6.20 -15.13
CA ASN A 239 11.09 -7.43 -14.38
C ASN A 239 9.59 -7.61 -14.09
N GLY A 240 8.76 -6.68 -14.53
CA GLY A 240 7.32 -6.65 -14.24
C GLY A 240 6.98 -6.20 -12.80
N THR A 241 7.92 -5.56 -12.11
CA THR A 241 7.68 -5.00 -10.78
C THR A 241 6.98 -3.64 -10.90
N ASN A 242 5.89 -3.44 -10.16
CA ASN A 242 5.26 -2.14 -10.08
C ASN A 242 6.18 -1.15 -9.36
N VAL A 243 6.51 -0.06 -10.02
CA VAL A 243 7.40 1.00 -9.53
C VAL A 243 6.67 2.34 -9.46
N LEU A 244 7.02 3.14 -8.46
CA LEU A 244 6.39 4.45 -8.28
C LEU A 244 6.78 5.42 -9.41
N PRO A 245 5.80 6.03 -10.12
CA PRO A 245 6.08 7.01 -11.16
C PRO A 245 6.99 8.14 -10.69
N ALA A 246 6.79 8.63 -9.47
CA ALA A 246 7.59 9.69 -8.88
C ALA A 246 9.07 9.32 -8.66
N GLN A 247 9.39 8.04 -8.54
CA GLN A 247 10.79 7.58 -8.40
C GLN A 247 11.45 7.40 -9.77
N VAL A 248 10.74 6.81 -10.71
CA VAL A 248 11.28 6.45 -12.04
C VAL A 248 11.36 7.64 -12.97
N LEU A 249 10.35 8.52 -12.95
CA LEU A 249 10.22 9.61 -13.92
C LEU A 249 10.79 10.95 -13.42
N TYR A 250 11.16 11.05 -12.14
CA TYR A 250 11.61 12.33 -11.57
C TYR A 250 12.89 12.85 -12.24
N LYS A 251 12.80 14.05 -12.79
CA LYS A 251 13.89 14.75 -13.53
C LYS A 251 14.44 13.95 -14.72
N LYS A 252 13.69 13.01 -15.28
CA LYS A 252 14.06 12.28 -16.48
C LYS A 252 13.55 12.96 -17.75
N ASN A 253 14.27 12.74 -18.85
CA ASN A 253 13.77 12.99 -20.19
C ASN A 253 12.95 11.75 -20.59
N ILE A 254 11.66 11.92 -20.84
CA ILE A 254 10.73 10.81 -21.02
C ILE A 254 10.32 10.75 -22.49
N LEU A 255 10.63 9.63 -23.16
CA LEU A 255 10.09 9.27 -24.46
C LEU A 255 8.94 8.28 -24.24
N THR A 256 7.72 8.69 -24.55
CA THR A 256 6.55 7.82 -24.43
C THR A 256 6.12 7.34 -25.80
N LEU A 257 6.04 6.03 -25.97
CA LEU A 257 5.52 5.35 -27.15
C LEU A 257 4.19 4.69 -26.81
N ARG A 258 3.11 5.14 -27.42
CA ARG A 258 1.77 4.62 -27.17
C ARG A 258 1.35 3.63 -28.23
N GLY A 259 0.86 2.46 -27.81
CA GLY A 259 0.39 1.41 -28.70
C GLY A 259 -0.34 0.30 -27.97
N SER A 260 -0.86 -0.68 -28.71
CA SER A 260 -1.45 -1.89 -28.12
C SER A 260 -0.39 -2.97 -27.83
N TYR A 261 0.70 -2.99 -28.62
CA TYR A 261 1.82 -3.94 -28.53
C TYR A 261 1.41 -5.43 -28.46
N ARG A 262 0.29 -5.75 -29.04
CA ARG A 262 -0.31 -7.10 -29.03
C ARG A 262 -0.66 -7.56 -30.44
N PRO A 263 0.25 -8.32 -31.09
CA PRO A 263 1.64 -8.57 -30.70
C PRO A 263 2.55 -7.37 -30.99
N ILE A 264 3.75 -7.39 -30.42
CA ILE A 264 4.83 -6.49 -30.83
C ILE A 264 5.23 -6.83 -32.27
N THR A 265 5.28 -5.82 -33.12
CA THR A 265 5.60 -5.97 -34.58
C THR A 265 6.93 -5.29 -34.90
N LYS A 266 7.49 -5.66 -36.08
CA LYS A 266 8.69 -4.99 -36.63
C LYS A 266 8.49 -3.47 -36.78
N VAL A 267 7.27 -3.02 -37.03
CA VAL A 267 6.93 -1.60 -37.13
C VAL A 267 7.10 -0.92 -35.73
N ASN A 268 6.71 -1.59 -34.66
CA ASN A 268 6.91 -1.07 -33.30
C ASN A 268 8.42 -0.95 -32.97
N GLU A 269 9.23 -1.93 -33.36
CA GLU A 269 10.70 -1.86 -33.21
C GLU A 269 11.32 -0.69 -33.98
N GLU A 270 10.95 -0.52 -35.25
CA GLU A 270 11.44 0.57 -36.08
C GLU A 270 10.98 1.93 -35.56
N MET A 271 9.74 2.03 -35.13
CA MET A 271 9.21 3.23 -34.49
C MET A 271 10.00 3.59 -33.23
N PHE A 272 10.27 2.61 -32.35
CA PHE A 272 11.09 2.82 -31.16
C PHE A 272 12.49 3.35 -31.53
N LYS A 273 13.23 2.63 -32.40
CA LYS A 273 14.60 3.00 -32.81
C LYS A 273 14.67 4.41 -33.37
N LYS A 274 13.79 4.74 -34.32
CA LYS A 274 13.76 6.05 -34.96
C LYS A 274 13.33 7.18 -34.01
N SER A 275 12.35 6.89 -33.15
CA SER A 275 11.89 7.88 -32.18
C SER A 275 12.97 8.18 -31.13
N LEU A 276 13.67 7.15 -30.63
CA LEU A 276 14.76 7.33 -29.68
C LEU A 276 15.92 8.10 -30.31
N GLU A 277 16.33 7.74 -31.55
CA GLU A 277 17.37 8.46 -32.28
C GLU A 277 17.02 9.95 -32.50
N ALA A 278 15.77 10.23 -32.85
CA ALA A 278 15.29 11.60 -33.01
C ALA A 278 15.24 12.35 -31.67
N PHE A 279 14.77 11.69 -30.61
CA PHE A 279 14.66 12.28 -29.29
C PHE A 279 16.02 12.65 -28.68
N LEU A 280 17.03 11.79 -28.85
CA LEU A 280 18.39 12.03 -28.37
C LEU A 280 19.11 13.19 -29.10
N LYS A 281 18.61 13.59 -30.28
CA LYS A 281 19.14 14.78 -31.01
C LYS A 281 18.62 16.11 -30.48
N GLU A 282 17.60 16.09 -29.61
CA GLU A 282 17.04 17.28 -29.00
C GLU A 282 18.05 17.95 -28.02
N LYS A 283 18.25 19.27 -28.12
CA LYS A 283 19.28 20.01 -27.39
C LYS A 283 19.26 19.88 -25.86
N LYS A 284 18.10 19.58 -25.28
CA LYS A 284 17.91 19.47 -23.81
C LYS A 284 17.89 18.05 -23.31
N VAL A 285 17.92 17.07 -24.20
CA VAL A 285 17.87 15.66 -23.86
C VAL A 285 19.27 15.13 -23.63
N LYS A 286 19.44 14.42 -22.53
CA LYS A 286 20.68 13.73 -22.17
C LYS A 286 20.40 12.23 -22.10
N GLU A 287 21.21 11.44 -22.78
CA GLU A 287 21.03 9.99 -22.85
C GLU A 287 21.03 9.34 -21.46
N GLU A 288 21.95 9.74 -20.59
CA GLU A 288 22.04 9.22 -19.21
C GLU A 288 20.82 9.53 -18.32
N ASN A 289 20.01 10.48 -18.73
CA ASN A 289 18.77 10.86 -18.04
C ASN A 289 17.51 10.51 -18.82
N THR A 290 17.65 9.76 -19.92
CA THR A 290 16.50 9.38 -20.75
C THR A 290 15.91 8.05 -20.29
N ILE A 291 14.60 8.01 -20.25
CA ILE A 291 13.81 6.79 -20.03
C ILE A 291 12.78 6.66 -21.16
N VAL A 292 12.60 5.45 -21.65
CA VAL A 292 11.56 5.12 -22.63
C VAL A 292 10.44 4.40 -21.91
N VAL A 293 9.21 4.85 -22.12
CA VAL A 293 8.01 4.28 -21.55
C VAL A 293 7.09 3.80 -22.66
N PHE A 294 6.74 2.53 -22.67
CA PHE A 294 5.72 1.97 -23.54
C PHE A 294 4.37 2.10 -22.84
N GLU A 295 3.49 2.92 -23.37
CA GLU A 295 2.19 3.20 -22.78
C GLU A 295 1.10 2.40 -23.48
N ILE A 296 0.35 1.64 -22.67
CA ILE A 296 -0.80 0.85 -23.12
C ILE A 296 -2.03 1.38 -22.37
N THR A 297 -3.12 1.68 -23.08
CA THR A 297 -4.38 2.04 -22.45
C THR A 297 -5.26 0.81 -22.28
N LEU A 298 -5.72 0.55 -21.07
CA LEU A 298 -6.59 -0.61 -20.77
C LEU A 298 -7.90 -0.59 -21.57
N SER A 299 -8.43 0.60 -21.87
CA SER A 299 -9.61 0.75 -22.74
C SER A 299 -9.36 0.23 -24.16
N ASN A 300 -8.19 0.54 -24.74
CA ASN A 300 -7.84 0.06 -26.08
C ASN A 300 -7.59 -1.46 -26.10
N LEU A 301 -6.95 -1.98 -25.06
CA LEU A 301 -6.76 -3.43 -24.96
C LEU A 301 -8.10 -4.18 -24.95
N ARG A 302 -9.08 -3.66 -24.22
CA ARG A 302 -10.42 -4.27 -24.09
C ARG A 302 -11.34 -4.04 -25.29
N SER A 303 -11.05 -3.07 -26.14
CA SER A 303 -11.86 -2.80 -27.34
C SER A 303 -11.81 -3.96 -28.36
N THR A 304 -10.81 -4.85 -28.26
CA THR A 304 -10.65 -6.03 -29.11
C THR A 304 -11.23 -7.32 -28.52
N GLY A 305 -11.89 -7.26 -27.36
CA GLY A 305 -12.50 -8.39 -26.65
C GLY A 305 -11.98 -8.55 -25.23
N ASP A 306 -12.50 -9.55 -24.54
CA ASP A 306 -12.00 -9.90 -23.20
C ASP A 306 -10.54 -10.38 -23.30
N ILE A 307 -9.73 -9.93 -22.36
CA ILE A 307 -8.31 -10.26 -22.28
C ILE A 307 -8.16 -11.25 -21.13
N ASP A 308 -7.54 -12.39 -21.43
CA ASP A 308 -7.16 -13.37 -20.42
C ASP A 308 -6.06 -12.79 -19.52
N ASP A 309 -6.08 -13.12 -18.23
CA ASP A 309 -5.08 -12.65 -17.26
C ASP A 309 -3.64 -13.06 -17.64
N SER A 310 -3.49 -14.14 -18.42
CA SER A 310 -2.19 -14.58 -18.98
C SER A 310 -1.63 -13.66 -20.07
N ASP A 311 -2.46 -12.78 -20.62
CA ASP A 311 -2.08 -11.86 -21.71
C ASP A 311 -1.60 -10.48 -21.19
N TYR A 312 -1.66 -10.26 -19.89
CA TYR A 312 -1.11 -9.09 -19.23
C TYR A 312 0.30 -9.38 -18.70
#